data_c139f0428a35fdc023156141b24cb75a
#
_entry.id   c139f0428a35fdc023156141b24cb75a
#
_cell.length_a   1.000
_cell.length_b   1.000
_cell.length_c   1.000
_cell.angle_alpha   90.00
_cell.angle_beta   90.00
_cell.angle_gamma   90.00
#
_symmetry.space_group_name_H-M   'P 1'
#
loop_
_entity.id
_entity.type
_entity.pdbx_description
1 polymer ?
#
loop_
_entity_poly.entity_id
_entity_poly.type
_entity_poly.pdbx_seq_one_letter_code
_entity_poly.pdbx_strand_id
1 'polypeptide(L)'
;IAAIESGAHDTTVSGLERHLQALLYRLTVLPTRCRPAWEAALDVADHLRAADEASAFREILQLSDDLAQSHADIRVALVATPPPDTKDARFDALLAGVVDYWLEDCSAPRPAWLDEPGRTIDVQWFVEPLEELHEAARQATPPPVLRHGVVLAEAELRSA
;
A
#
# COMPACT_ATOMS: atom_id res chain seq x y z
N ILE A 1 -15.04 15.33 20.98
CA ILE A 1 -14.72 14.48 19.80
C ILE A 1 -14.69 15.37 18.55
N ALA A 2 -15.79 16.04 18.16
CA ALA A 2 -15.85 16.88 16.94
C ALA A 2 -14.73 17.94 16.83
N ALA A 3 -14.25 18.52 17.94
CA ALA A 3 -13.16 19.50 17.94
C ALA A 3 -11.77 18.86 17.69
N ILE A 4 -11.60 17.59 18.01
CA ILE A 4 -10.39 16.80 17.71
C ILE A 4 -10.39 16.40 16.25
N GLU A 5 -11.51 15.92 15.74
CA GLU A 5 -11.71 15.51 14.34
C GLU A 5 -11.55 16.67 13.36
N SER A 6 -11.87 17.89 13.77
CA SER A 6 -11.69 19.11 12.96
C SER A 6 -10.27 19.68 13.00
N GLY A 7 -9.34 19.08 13.77
CA GLY A 7 -7.98 19.61 13.95
C GLY A 7 -7.91 20.95 14.70
N ALA A 8 -9.00 21.38 15.32
CA ALA A 8 -9.07 22.68 16.01
C ALA A 8 -8.40 22.66 17.39
N HIS A 9 -8.01 21.49 17.89
CA HIS A 9 -7.33 21.33 19.18
C HIS A 9 -6.16 20.35 19.06
N ASP A 10 -5.00 20.79 19.48
CA ASP A 10 -3.83 19.92 19.68
C ASP A 10 -4.08 19.05 20.92
N THR A 11 -4.32 17.76 20.70
CA THR A 11 -4.66 16.83 21.78
C THR A 11 -3.41 16.06 22.21
N THR A 12 -3.06 16.14 23.48
CA THR A 12 -1.99 15.30 24.03
C THR A 12 -2.35 13.82 23.92
N VAL A 13 -1.33 12.94 23.81
CA VAL A 13 -1.52 11.47 23.77
C VAL A 13 -2.41 11.01 24.94
N SER A 14 -2.19 11.53 26.15
CA SER A 14 -3.00 11.22 27.33
C SER A 14 -4.45 11.68 27.20
N GLY A 15 -4.71 12.80 26.52
CA GLY A 15 -6.04 13.28 26.23
C GLY A 15 -6.78 12.35 25.25
N LEU A 16 -6.11 11.95 24.17
CA LEU A 16 -6.63 11.01 23.20
C LEU A 16 -6.90 9.64 23.83
N GLU A 17 -5.97 9.12 24.63
CA GLU A 17 -6.13 7.83 25.32
C GLU A 17 -7.37 7.83 26.23
N ARG A 18 -7.59 8.91 27.00
CA ARG A 18 -8.77 9.04 27.86
C ARG A 18 -10.07 9.02 27.05
N HIS A 19 -10.12 9.66 25.89
CA HIS A 19 -11.30 9.65 25.03
C HIS A 19 -11.54 8.25 24.45
N LEU A 20 -10.48 7.56 24.00
CA LEU A 20 -10.58 6.20 23.48
C LEU A 20 -11.06 5.22 24.58
N GLN A 21 -10.54 5.34 25.80
CA GLN A 21 -10.96 4.51 26.93
C GLN A 21 -12.44 4.67 27.25
N ALA A 22 -12.98 5.89 27.14
CA ALA A 22 -14.42 6.13 27.33
C ALA A 22 -15.29 5.42 26.27
N LEU A 23 -14.70 5.10 25.11
CA LEU A 23 -15.32 4.35 24.02
C LEU A 23 -14.93 2.85 24.05
N LEU A 24 -14.30 2.38 25.13
CA LEU A 24 -13.79 1.02 25.31
C LEU A 24 -12.66 0.64 24.33
N TYR A 25 -12.00 1.61 23.71
CA TYR A 25 -10.80 1.42 22.91
C TYR A 25 -9.53 1.62 23.75
N ARG A 26 -8.43 1.05 23.27
CA ARG A 26 -7.07 1.29 23.79
C ARG A 26 -6.22 1.91 22.68
N LEU A 27 -5.33 2.83 23.05
CA LEU A 27 -4.34 3.36 22.13
C LEU A 27 -3.10 2.45 22.15
N THR A 28 -2.66 2.02 20.97
CA THR A 28 -1.36 1.38 20.77
C THR A 28 -0.56 2.25 19.82
N VAL A 29 0.67 2.61 20.18
CA VAL A 29 1.57 3.38 19.34
C VAL A 29 2.70 2.46 18.89
N LEU A 30 2.85 2.32 17.57
CA LEU A 30 3.90 1.52 16.96
C LEU A 30 4.92 2.46 16.31
N PRO A 31 6.16 2.54 16.81
CA PRO A 31 7.20 3.32 16.16
C PRO A 31 7.64 2.60 14.88
N THR A 32 7.66 3.32 13.77
CA THR A 32 8.17 2.82 12.49
C THR A 32 8.98 3.91 11.79
N ARG A 33 9.92 3.49 10.93
CA ARG A 33 10.62 4.38 10.00
C ARG A 33 10.03 4.29 8.60
N CYS A 34 9.12 3.32 8.39
CA CYS A 34 8.51 3.03 7.11
C CYS A 34 7.23 3.84 6.94
N ARG A 35 6.94 4.24 5.71
CA ARG A 35 5.72 4.98 5.37
C ARG A 35 4.53 4.03 5.25
N PRO A 36 3.34 4.43 5.71
CA PRO A 36 2.13 3.65 5.48
C PRO A 36 1.68 3.71 4.01
N ALA A 37 0.94 2.69 3.57
CA ALA A 37 0.48 2.57 2.18
C ALA A 37 -0.38 3.77 1.72
N TRP A 38 -1.16 4.39 2.63
CA TRP A 38 -1.96 5.57 2.29
C TRP A 38 -1.10 6.80 1.97
N GLU A 39 0.04 6.98 2.63
CA GLU A 39 0.98 8.08 2.38
C GLU A 39 1.70 7.85 1.05
N ALA A 40 2.19 6.63 0.79
CA ALA A 40 2.77 6.27 -0.50
C ALA A 40 1.80 6.51 -1.67
N ALA A 41 0.50 6.22 -1.49
CA ALA A 41 -0.51 6.50 -2.52
C ALA A 41 -0.68 7.99 -2.82
N LEU A 42 -0.52 8.88 -1.84
CA LEU A 42 -0.54 10.33 -2.05
C LEU A 42 0.66 10.77 -2.89
N ASP A 43 1.87 10.29 -2.58
CA ASP A 43 3.08 10.60 -3.34
C ASP A 43 2.99 10.08 -4.78
N VAL A 44 2.47 8.85 -4.97
CA VAL A 44 2.17 8.30 -6.30
C VAL A 44 1.21 9.21 -7.07
N ALA A 45 0.11 9.63 -6.45
CA ALA A 45 -0.87 10.51 -7.09
C ALA A 45 -0.27 11.87 -7.49
N ASP A 46 0.66 12.40 -6.69
CA ASP A 46 1.34 13.66 -6.98
C ASP A 46 2.28 13.51 -8.19
N HIS A 47 3.05 12.43 -8.27
CA HIS A 47 3.89 12.13 -9.43
C HIS A 47 3.07 11.91 -10.70
N LEU A 48 1.96 11.15 -10.62
CA LEU A 48 1.08 10.93 -11.77
C LEU A 48 0.45 12.23 -12.27
N ARG A 49 0.08 13.14 -11.37
CA ARG A 49 -0.43 14.47 -11.72
C ARG A 49 0.62 15.32 -12.46
N ALA A 50 1.90 15.11 -12.15
CA ALA A 50 3.02 15.72 -12.84
C ALA A 50 3.43 14.98 -14.14
N ALA A 51 2.69 13.93 -14.54
CA ALA A 51 3.00 13.03 -15.66
C ALA A 51 4.36 12.33 -15.53
N ASP A 52 4.81 12.06 -14.30
CA ASP A 52 6.05 11.34 -13.96
C ASP A 52 5.74 9.91 -13.47
N GLU A 53 5.35 9.03 -14.41
CA GLU A 53 5.05 7.62 -14.09
C GLU A 53 6.28 6.88 -13.53
N ALA A 54 7.50 7.27 -13.94
CA ALA A 54 8.70 6.62 -13.46
C ALA A 54 8.96 6.89 -11.96
N SER A 55 8.69 8.11 -11.49
CA SER A 55 8.75 8.43 -10.07
C SER A 55 7.60 7.79 -9.30
N ALA A 56 6.38 7.78 -9.85
CA ALA A 56 5.23 7.09 -9.27
C ALA A 56 5.53 5.59 -9.05
N PHE A 57 6.15 4.94 -10.02
CA PHE A 57 6.56 3.54 -9.89
C PHE A 57 7.62 3.34 -8.80
N ARG A 58 8.62 4.22 -8.70
CA ARG A 58 9.62 4.17 -7.63
C ARG A 58 9.03 4.30 -6.24
N GLU A 59 7.98 5.13 -6.06
CA GLU A 59 7.28 5.24 -4.78
C GLU A 59 6.63 3.91 -4.36
N ILE A 60 6.08 3.15 -5.32
CA ILE A 60 5.52 1.82 -5.03
C ILE A 60 6.63 0.80 -4.71
N LEU A 61 7.77 0.85 -5.41
CA LEU A 61 8.92 0.01 -5.05
C LEU A 61 9.46 0.36 -3.65
N GLN A 62 9.51 1.64 -3.31
CA GLN A 62 9.91 2.06 -1.95
C GLN A 62 8.92 1.54 -0.89
N LEU A 63 7.61 1.54 -1.18
CA LEU A 63 6.64 0.89 -0.29
C LEU A 63 6.91 -0.61 -0.17
N SER A 64 7.27 -1.29 -1.28
CA SER A 64 7.67 -2.70 -1.26
C SER A 64 8.84 -2.93 -0.32
N ASP A 65 9.89 -2.11 -0.40
CA ASP A 65 11.07 -2.17 0.46
C ASP A 65 10.73 -1.92 1.94
N ASP A 66 9.88 -0.92 2.20
CA ASP A 66 9.40 -0.61 3.54
C ASP A 66 8.65 -1.80 4.17
N LEU A 67 7.80 -2.48 3.38
CA LEU A 67 7.10 -3.68 3.82
C LEU A 67 8.04 -4.87 3.99
N ALA A 68 9.01 -5.05 3.08
CA ALA A 68 10.03 -6.10 3.16
C ALA A 68 10.82 -6.06 4.48
N GLN A 69 11.25 -4.85 4.88
CA GLN A 69 12.07 -4.62 6.07
C GLN A 69 11.26 -4.64 7.37
N SER A 70 9.92 -4.60 7.29
CA SER A 70 9.03 -4.54 8.44
C SER A 70 8.69 -5.92 8.99
N HIS A 71 8.56 -6.05 10.32
CA HIS A 71 7.97 -7.23 10.94
C HIS A 71 6.46 -7.31 10.62
N ALA A 72 5.88 -8.50 10.72
CA ALA A 72 4.49 -8.77 10.33
C ALA A 72 3.45 -7.85 10.99
N ASP A 73 3.61 -7.54 12.27
CA ASP A 73 2.73 -6.64 13.04
C ASP A 73 2.81 -5.19 12.51
N ILE A 74 4.01 -4.75 12.15
CA ILE A 74 4.23 -3.44 11.54
C ILE A 74 3.66 -3.41 10.12
N ARG A 75 3.86 -4.45 9.30
CA ARG A 75 3.24 -4.56 7.96
C ARG A 75 1.73 -4.36 8.04
N VAL A 76 1.05 -5.07 8.96
CA VAL A 76 -0.39 -4.94 9.16
C VAL A 76 -0.78 -3.51 9.51
N ALA A 77 -0.04 -2.85 10.41
CA ALA A 77 -0.32 -1.47 10.81
C ALA A 77 -0.13 -0.48 9.65
N LEU A 78 0.93 -0.64 8.84
CA LEU A 78 1.25 0.23 7.70
C LEU A 78 0.19 0.17 6.59
N VAL A 79 -0.55 -0.93 6.48
CA VAL A 79 -1.54 -1.14 5.43
C VAL A 79 -2.99 -1.17 5.93
N ALA A 80 -3.22 -0.95 7.24
CA ALA A 80 -4.55 -1.02 7.83
C ALA A 80 -5.50 0.05 7.31
N THR A 81 -4.99 1.25 7.02
CA THR A 81 -5.79 2.36 6.47
C THR A 81 -5.86 2.23 4.95
N PRO A 82 -7.08 2.24 4.36
CA PRO A 82 -7.24 2.22 2.91
C PRO A 82 -6.47 3.37 2.25
N PRO A 83 -5.63 3.09 1.25
CA PRO A 83 -4.96 4.14 0.47
C PRO A 83 -5.99 4.94 -0.35
N PRO A 84 -5.81 6.26 -0.48
CA PRO A 84 -6.61 7.05 -1.40
C PRO A 84 -6.39 6.60 -2.84
N ASP A 85 -7.36 6.90 -3.71
CA ASP A 85 -7.30 6.65 -5.14
C ASP A 85 -6.22 7.54 -5.79
N THR A 86 -5.27 6.93 -6.50
CA THR A 86 -4.19 7.65 -7.21
C THR A 86 -4.65 8.33 -8.50
N LYS A 87 -5.90 8.06 -8.95
CA LYS A 87 -6.48 8.49 -10.24
C LYS A 87 -5.92 7.75 -11.46
N ASP A 88 -5.15 6.69 -11.26
CA ASP A 88 -4.75 5.74 -12.29
C ASP A 88 -4.98 4.31 -11.78
N ALA A 89 -5.92 3.61 -12.41
CA ALA A 89 -6.32 2.26 -12.00
C ALA A 89 -5.16 1.25 -12.06
N ARG A 90 -4.15 1.47 -12.92
CA ARG A 90 -2.98 0.61 -13.02
C ARG A 90 -2.14 0.70 -11.74
N PHE A 91 -1.94 1.93 -11.25
CA PHE A 91 -1.15 2.20 -10.04
C PHE A 91 -1.92 1.81 -8.77
N ASP A 92 -3.24 1.98 -8.75
CA ASP A 92 -4.09 1.50 -7.65
C ASP A 92 -4.04 -0.03 -7.53
N ALA A 93 -4.08 -0.74 -8.66
CA ALA A 93 -3.96 -2.19 -8.72
C ALA A 93 -2.55 -2.67 -8.35
N LEU A 94 -1.49 -1.97 -8.82
CA LEU A 94 -0.11 -2.30 -8.48
C LEU A 94 0.15 -2.14 -6.98
N LEU A 95 -0.29 -1.03 -6.39
CA LEU A 95 -0.17 -0.78 -4.96
C LEU A 95 -0.87 -1.87 -4.15
N ALA A 96 -2.09 -2.26 -4.57
CA ALA A 96 -2.82 -3.35 -3.93
C ALA A 96 -2.10 -4.69 -4.06
N GLY A 97 -1.55 -5.00 -5.24
CA GLY A 97 -0.78 -6.22 -5.50
C GLY A 97 0.49 -6.33 -4.65
N VAL A 98 1.22 -5.23 -4.49
CA VAL A 98 2.42 -5.16 -3.63
C VAL A 98 2.06 -5.41 -2.17
N VAL A 99 1.00 -4.76 -1.67
CA VAL A 99 0.54 -4.97 -0.30
C VAL A 99 0.07 -6.41 -0.07
N ASP A 100 -0.72 -6.96 -0.99
CA ASP A 100 -1.22 -8.34 -0.90
C ASP A 100 -0.07 -9.36 -0.89
N TYR A 101 0.96 -9.14 -1.71
CA TYR A 101 2.16 -9.97 -1.75
C TYR A 101 2.90 -10.02 -0.41
N TRP A 102 3.19 -8.85 0.20
CA TRP A 102 3.92 -8.81 1.46
C TRP A 102 3.11 -9.26 2.68
N LEU A 103 1.78 -9.18 2.63
CA LEU A 103 0.92 -9.79 3.65
C LEU A 103 0.87 -11.30 3.52
N GLU A 104 0.78 -11.85 2.29
CA GLU A 104 0.82 -13.29 2.03
C GLU A 104 2.17 -13.89 2.45
N ASP A 105 3.31 -13.22 2.16
CA ASP A 105 4.67 -13.62 2.56
C ASP A 105 4.80 -13.88 4.07
N CYS A 106 4.12 -13.11 4.91
CA CYS A 106 4.13 -13.28 6.36
C CYS A 106 2.85 -13.95 6.93
N SER A 107 1.96 -14.45 6.08
CA SER A 107 0.67 -15.03 6.46
C SER A 107 -0.18 -14.10 7.33
N ALA A 108 -0.10 -12.79 7.10
CA ALA A 108 -0.86 -11.79 7.82
C ALA A 108 -2.30 -11.65 7.26
N PRO A 109 -3.25 -11.17 8.07
CA PRO A 109 -4.61 -10.95 7.59
C PRO A 109 -4.66 -9.84 6.52
N ARG A 110 -5.43 -10.09 5.46
CA ARG A 110 -5.68 -9.13 4.38
C ARG A 110 -6.71 -8.09 4.84
N PRO A 111 -6.42 -6.79 4.71
CA PRO A 111 -7.43 -5.75 4.95
C PRO A 111 -8.51 -5.78 3.84
N ALA A 112 -9.76 -5.45 4.21
CA ALA A 112 -10.90 -5.53 3.29
C ALA A 112 -10.76 -4.63 2.05
N TRP A 113 -10.03 -3.53 2.15
CA TRP A 113 -9.85 -2.59 1.05
C TRP A 113 -9.12 -3.19 -0.18
N LEU A 114 -8.36 -4.28 -0.01
CA LEU A 114 -7.72 -4.99 -1.13
C LEU A 114 -8.75 -5.58 -2.12
N ASP A 115 -9.95 -5.86 -1.64
CA ASP A 115 -11.04 -6.43 -2.44
C ASP A 115 -12.04 -5.35 -2.90
N GLU A 116 -11.75 -4.06 -2.67
CA GLU A 116 -12.61 -2.96 -3.13
C GLU A 116 -12.51 -2.75 -4.65
N PRO A 117 -13.59 -2.26 -5.29
CA PRO A 117 -13.55 -1.84 -6.69
C PRO A 117 -12.44 -0.82 -6.93
N GLY A 118 -11.71 -0.98 -8.05
CA GLY A 118 -10.58 -0.12 -8.38
C GLY A 118 -9.22 -0.63 -7.88
N ARG A 119 -9.19 -1.69 -7.04
CA ARG A 119 -7.95 -2.35 -6.62
C ARG A 119 -7.54 -3.52 -7.53
N THR A 120 -8.31 -3.74 -8.59
CA THR A 120 -8.06 -4.76 -9.60
C THR A 120 -8.43 -4.22 -10.98
N ILE A 121 -7.68 -4.60 -11.99
CA ILE A 121 -7.94 -4.24 -13.39
C ILE A 121 -8.23 -5.49 -14.21
N ASP A 122 -9.24 -5.41 -15.11
CA ASP A 122 -9.68 -6.54 -15.93
C ASP A 122 -8.69 -6.87 -17.05
N VAL A 123 -8.06 -5.84 -17.62
CA VAL A 123 -7.03 -5.98 -18.65
C VAL A 123 -5.67 -5.99 -18.00
N GLN A 124 -4.94 -7.09 -18.13
CA GLN A 124 -3.63 -7.21 -17.53
C GLN A 124 -2.69 -6.10 -17.99
N TRP A 125 -2.06 -5.44 -17.01
CA TRP A 125 -1.02 -4.46 -17.24
C TRP A 125 0.35 -5.06 -17.00
N PHE A 126 1.15 -5.07 -18.06
CA PHE A 126 2.56 -5.45 -17.99
C PHE A 126 3.39 -4.21 -17.65
N VAL A 127 4.09 -4.24 -16.53
CA VAL A 127 4.99 -3.15 -16.13
C VAL A 127 6.24 -3.16 -17.03
N GLU A 128 6.70 -4.34 -17.44
CA GLU A 128 7.77 -4.52 -18.44
C GLU A 128 7.29 -4.01 -19.81
N PRO A 129 7.99 -3.02 -20.42
CA PRO A 129 7.57 -2.43 -21.69
C PRO A 129 7.87 -3.30 -22.91
N LEU A 130 8.80 -4.28 -22.81
CA LEU A 130 9.21 -5.13 -23.91
C LEU A 130 8.30 -6.35 -24.03
N GLU A 131 7.50 -6.42 -25.10
CA GLU A 131 6.54 -7.51 -25.33
C GLU A 131 7.18 -8.90 -25.31
N GLU A 132 8.42 -9.00 -25.79
CA GLU A 132 9.18 -10.27 -25.84
C GLU A 132 9.43 -10.84 -24.42
N LEU A 133 9.42 -10.00 -23.39
CA LEU A 133 9.62 -10.39 -21.99
C LEU A 133 8.32 -10.64 -21.22
N HIS A 134 7.15 -10.35 -21.81
CA HIS A 134 5.86 -10.44 -21.12
C HIS A 134 5.57 -11.85 -20.61
N GLU A 135 5.86 -12.89 -21.39
CA GLU A 135 5.62 -14.27 -20.96
C GLU A 135 6.55 -14.65 -19.78
N ALA A 136 7.83 -14.26 -19.85
CA ALA A 136 8.77 -14.47 -18.75
C ALA A 136 8.38 -13.68 -17.51
N ALA A 137 7.98 -12.42 -17.67
CA ALA A 137 7.49 -11.58 -16.57
C ALA A 137 6.26 -12.20 -15.90
N ARG A 138 5.30 -12.69 -16.72
CA ARG A 138 4.09 -13.36 -16.18
C ARG A 138 4.42 -14.60 -15.35
N GLN A 139 5.36 -15.45 -15.83
CA GLN A 139 5.78 -16.64 -15.10
C GLN A 139 6.52 -16.32 -13.81
N ALA A 140 7.20 -15.18 -13.77
CA ALA A 140 7.93 -14.70 -12.60
C ALA A 140 7.09 -13.83 -11.64
N THR A 141 5.83 -13.52 -12.02
CA THR A 141 4.95 -12.69 -11.19
C THR A 141 4.30 -13.51 -10.08
N PRO A 142 4.36 -13.07 -8.82
CA PRO A 142 3.69 -13.74 -7.72
C PRO A 142 2.15 -13.74 -7.87
N PRO A 143 1.46 -14.84 -7.43
CA PRO A 143 0.00 -14.92 -7.52
C PRO A 143 -0.76 -13.75 -6.88
N PRO A 144 -0.36 -13.17 -5.73
CA PRO A 144 -1.03 -11.99 -5.16
C PRO A 144 -1.03 -10.80 -6.12
N VAL A 145 0.07 -10.52 -6.80
CA VAL A 145 0.18 -9.41 -7.77
C VAL A 145 -0.68 -9.68 -9.00
N LEU A 146 -0.63 -10.92 -9.54
CA LEU A 146 -1.48 -11.33 -10.67
C LEU A 146 -2.98 -11.21 -10.36
N ARG A 147 -3.39 -11.43 -9.12
CA ARG A 147 -4.78 -11.31 -8.64
C ARG A 147 -5.35 -9.92 -8.87
N HIS A 148 -4.51 -8.89 -8.83
CA HIS A 148 -4.87 -7.50 -9.09
C HIS A 148 -4.77 -7.10 -10.57
N GLY A 149 -4.45 -8.05 -11.46
CA GLY A 149 -4.34 -7.79 -12.90
C GLY A 149 -3.01 -7.17 -13.34
N VAL A 150 -2.02 -7.14 -12.47
CA VAL A 150 -0.69 -6.58 -12.77
C VAL A 150 0.32 -7.70 -13.00
N VAL A 151 1.20 -7.50 -13.99
CA VAL A 151 2.32 -8.40 -14.28
C VAL A 151 3.62 -7.69 -13.96
N LEU A 152 4.26 -8.13 -12.85
CA LEU A 152 5.52 -7.59 -12.32
C LEU A 152 6.32 -8.74 -11.71
N ALA A 153 7.54 -8.95 -12.19
CA ALA A 153 8.39 -10.03 -11.71
C ALA A 153 8.71 -9.87 -10.20
N GLU A 154 8.75 -10.99 -9.47
CA GLU A 154 9.06 -11.00 -8.03
C GLU A 154 10.40 -10.32 -7.72
N ALA A 155 11.37 -10.45 -8.62
CA ALA A 155 12.68 -9.84 -8.48
C ALA A 155 12.62 -8.31 -8.30
N GLU A 156 11.65 -7.65 -8.96
CA GLU A 156 11.45 -6.20 -8.81
C GLU A 156 10.94 -5.81 -7.42
N LEU A 157 10.17 -6.70 -6.78
CA LEU A 157 9.63 -6.49 -5.43
C LEU A 157 10.67 -6.73 -4.33
N ARG A 158 11.72 -7.49 -4.63
CA ARG A 158 12.77 -7.90 -3.68
C ARG A 158 14.14 -7.30 -3.99
N SER A 159 14.22 -6.31 -4.88
CA SER A 159 15.50 -5.75 -5.36
C SER A 159 16.04 -4.61 -4.49
N ALA A 160 15.70 -4.56 -3.21
CA ALA A 160 16.27 -3.61 -2.25
C ALA A 160 17.60 -4.07 -1.67
#